data_a6146a907ca0b74bdc381013b8d1ce03
#
_entry.id   a6146a907ca0b74bdc381013b8d1ce03
#
_cell.length_a   1.000
_cell.length_b   1.000
_cell.length_c   1.000
_cell.angle_alpha   90.00
_cell.angle_beta   90.00
_cell.angle_gamma   90.00
#
_symmetry.space_group_name_H-M   'P 1'
#
loop_
_entity.id
_entity.type
_entity.pdbx_description
1 polymer ?
#
loop_
_entity_poly.entity_id
_entity_poly.type
_entity_poly.pdbx_seq_one_letter_code
_entity_poly.pdbx_strand_id
1 'polypeptide(L)'
;MDPGDACMNLPRRSNLAHHWSLDPDTVFLNHGSFGATPIAVLEEQARIRSRMERDPVRFFEREYSDLWDQSRAAVADMLNADVDGLTFVSNATQGVNTVLRSLDLKPGDEIIVPDHSYQACWNAVDYVTGRFGAKTVVVDIPFRLDGPEQVIDLIMEAVTDRTVLALIDTITSPTGTKMPFEELTQRLQERGVDVLLDAAHGPGILPLDLGRLNPAYCTGNFHKWVCSPKGSAFLHIRDCLLYTSPSPRDGLLSR
;
A
#
# COMPACT_ATOMS: atom_id res chain seq x y z
N MET A 1 45.83 13.33 23.35
CA MET A 1 44.71 14.21 22.98
C MET A 1 43.46 13.37 23.05
N ASP A 2 42.70 13.58 24.09
CA ASP A 2 41.38 12.95 24.29
C ASP A 2 40.49 13.33 23.13
N PRO A 3 39.76 12.38 22.51
CA PRO A 3 38.72 12.73 21.58
C PRO A 3 37.54 13.25 22.40
N GLY A 4 37.64 14.55 22.73
CA GLY A 4 36.64 15.25 23.51
C GLY A 4 35.27 15.12 22.90
N ASP A 5 34.31 14.91 23.79
CA ASP A 5 32.88 15.04 23.68
C ASP A 5 32.45 16.04 22.60
N ALA A 6 32.33 15.59 21.38
CA ALA A 6 31.43 16.23 20.44
C ALA A 6 30.02 15.91 20.93
N CYS A 7 29.56 16.63 21.95
CA CYS A 7 28.16 16.72 22.30
C CYS A 7 27.41 17.09 21.01
N MET A 8 26.91 16.11 20.27
CA MET A 8 26.06 16.38 19.11
C MET A 8 24.87 17.15 19.63
N ASN A 9 24.84 18.47 19.35
CA ASN A 9 23.68 19.27 19.63
C ASN A 9 22.53 18.71 18.79
N LEU A 10 21.78 17.79 19.37
CA LEU A 10 20.57 17.27 18.74
C LEU A 10 19.64 18.45 18.38
N PRO A 11 19.00 18.41 17.22
CA PRO A 11 18.09 19.46 16.82
C PRO A 11 16.97 19.58 17.87
N ARG A 12 16.50 20.81 18.08
CA ARG A 12 15.40 21.07 19.02
C ARG A 12 14.18 20.25 18.61
N ARG A 13 13.63 19.48 19.55
CA ARG A 13 12.42 18.68 19.32
C ARG A 13 11.23 19.59 18.97
N SER A 14 10.34 19.08 18.10
CA SER A 14 9.06 19.72 17.80
C SER A 14 8.22 19.88 19.07
N ASN A 15 7.43 20.94 19.14
CA ASN A 15 6.42 21.12 20.20
C ASN A 15 5.32 20.04 20.16
N LEU A 16 5.21 19.28 19.07
CA LEU A 16 4.30 18.13 18.93
C LEU A 16 4.89 16.83 19.43
N ALA A 17 6.19 16.79 19.78
CA ALA A 17 6.88 15.54 20.16
C ALA A 17 6.24 14.82 21.36
N HIS A 18 5.53 15.54 22.22
CA HIS A 18 4.85 14.99 23.39
C HIS A 18 3.68 14.05 23.05
N HIS A 19 3.20 14.08 21.80
CA HIS A 19 2.17 13.13 21.33
C HIS A 19 2.71 11.73 21.06
N TRP A 20 4.04 11.53 21.03
CA TRP A 20 4.68 10.25 20.77
C TRP A 20 5.62 9.85 21.90
N SER A 21 5.73 8.53 22.13
CA SER A 21 6.71 7.95 23.07
C SER A 21 8.06 7.66 22.41
N LEU A 22 8.52 8.58 21.54
CA LEU A 22 9.83 8.44 20.89
C LEU A 22 10.96 8.73 21.87
N ASP A 23 12.05 7.97 21.73
CA ASP A 23 13.28 8.18 22.50
C ASP A 23 13.78 9.63 22.36
N PRO A 24 13.97 10.37 23.48
CA PRO A 24 14.44 11.75 23.45
C PRO A 24 15.85 11.91 22.87
N ASP A 25 16.67 10.90 22.93
CA ASP A 25 18.08 10.93 22.50
C ASP A 25 18.24 10.48 21.02
N THR A 26 17.12 10.18 20.34
CA THR A 26 17.09 9.75 18.94
C THR A 26 16.37 10.77 18.07
N VAL A 27 17.01 11.16 16.95
CA VAL A 27 16.36 11.93 15.88
C VAL A 27 15.65 10.95 14.94
N PHE A 28 14.37 10.71 15.20
CA PHE A 28 13.56 9.79 14.39
C PHE A 28 12.94 10.50 13.19
N LEU A 29 13.37 10.15 11.98
CA LEU A 29 12.91 10.74 10.72
C LEU A 29 12.29 9.72 9.75
N ASN A 30 12.34 8.42 10.08
CA ASN A 30 12.00 7.36 9.14
C ASN A 30 10.62 6.73 9.43
N HIS A 31 9.56 7.54 9.39
CA HIS A 31 8.19 7.02 9.42
C HIS A 31 7.87 6.16 8.18
N GLY A 32 8.63 6.33 7.09
CA GLY A 32 8.45 5.57 5.86
C GLY A 32 8.79 4.08 5.98
N SER A 33 9.72 3.69 6.86
CA SER A 33 9.98 2.27 7.14
C SER A 33 8.96 1.70 8.12
N PHE A 34 8.87 2.31 9.31
CA PHE A 34 7.93 1.95 10.37
C PHE A 34 7.48 3.22 11.08
N GLY A 35 6.24 3.64 10.89
CA GLY A 35 5.71 4.86 11.49
C GLY A 35 5.60 4.73 13.01
N ALA A 36 5.91 5.79 13.74
CA ALA A 36 5.62 5.87 15.15
C ALA A 36 4.13 6.18 15.36
N THR A 37 3.49 5.47 16.27
CA THR A 37 2.07 5.62 16.58
C THR A 37 1.90 6.62 17.72
N PRO A 38 0.98 7.63 17.62
CA PRO A 38 0.69 8.55 18.71
C PRO A 38 0.19 7.85 19.96
N ILE A 39 0.49 8.41 21.13
CA ILE A 39 0.10 7.86 22.44
C ILE A 39 -1.42 7.67 22.51
N ALA A 40 -2.21 8.66 22.13
CA ALA A 40 -3.68 8.58 22.16
C ALA A 40 -4.23 7.42 21.30
N VAL A 41 -3.59 7.12 20.16
CA VAL A 41 -3.98 6.00 19.30
C VAL A 41 -3.61 4.65 19.94
N LEU A 42 -2.45 4.56 20.62
CA LEU A 42 -2.06 3.36 21.36
C LEU A 42 -2.97 3.10 22.56
N GLU A 43 -3.39 4.15 23.25
CA GLU A 43 -4.35 4.06 24.37
C GLU A 43 -5.71 3.55 23.89
N GLU A 44 -6.21 4.05 22.75
CA GLU A 44 -7.46 3.56 22.17
C GLU A 44 -7.34 2.10 21.71
N GLN A 45 -6.22 1.73 21.10
CA GLN A 45 -5.96 0.33 20.75
C GLN A 45 -5.97 -0.57 22.01
N ALA A 46 -5.34 -0.14 23.09
CA ALA A 46 -5.33 -0.88 24.36
C ALA A 46 -6.74 -0.99 24.95
N ARG A 47 -7.55 0.07 24.86
CA ARG A 47 -8.94 0.08 25.30
C ARG A 47 -9.80 -0.93 24.53
N ILE A 48 -9.67 -0.97 23.21
CA ILE A 48 -10.40 -1.94 22.37
C ILE A 48 -9.96 -3.37 22.69
N ARG A 49 -8.66 -3.63 22.86
CA ARG A 49 -8.14 -4.95 23.27
C ARG A 49 -8.71 -5.39 24.62
N SER A 50 -8.72 -4.50 25.60
CA SER A 50 -9.29 -4.81 26.94
C SER A 50 -10.78 -5.10 26.87
N ARG A 51 -11.52 -4.41 25.98
CA ARG A 51 -12.94 -4.67 25.73
C ARG A 51 -13.15 -6.04 25.10
N MET A 52 -12.32 -6.40 24.10
CA MET A 52 -12.34 -7.72 23.46
C MET A 52 -12.05 -8.85 24.45
N GLU A 53 -10.99 -8.72 25.27
CA GLU A 53 -10.60 -9.76 26.25
C GLU A 53 -11.58 -9.90 27.41
N ARG A 54 -12.41 -8.90 27.70
CA ARG A 54 -13.42 -8.97 28.77
C ARG A 54 -14.54 -9.95 28.45
N ASP A 55 -14.97 -10.03 27.19
CA ASP A 55 -15.99 -10.95 26.67
C ASP A 55 -15.77 -11.16 25.16
N PRO A 56 -14.86 -12.07 24.78
CA PRO A 56 -14.51 -12.27 23.37
C PRO A 56 -15.70 -12.68 22.49
N VAL A 57 -16.57 -13.56 22.99
CA VAL A 57 -17.74 -14.01 22.22
C VAL A 57 -18.68 -12.84 21.92
N ARG A 58 -19.03 -12.08 22.94
CA ARG A 58 -19.86 -10.89 22.75
C ARG A 58 -19.22 -9.88 21.82
N PHE A 59 -17.90 -9.66 21.96
CA PHE A 59 -17.17 -8.71 21.11
C PHE A 59 -17.26 -9.09 19.64
N PHE A 60 -16.91 -10.32 19.29
CA PHE A 60 -16.90 -10.76 17.89
C PHE A 60 -18.30 -10.95 17.30
N GLU A 61 -19.28 -11.39 18.09
CA GLU A 61 -20.64 -11.66 17.61
C GLU A 61 -21.52 -10.40 17.54
N ARG A 62 -21.23 -9.35 18.30
CA ARG A 62 -22.14 -8.20 18.43
C ARG A 62 -21.52 -6.83 18.22
N GLU A 63 -20.19 -6.70 18.35
CA GLU A 63 -19.54 -5.40 18.38
C GLU A 63 -18.53 -5.21 17.24
N TYR A 64 -17.88 -6.29 16.82
CA TYR A 64 -16.79 -6.25 15.85
C TYR A 64 -17.24 -5.73 14.49
N SER A 65 -18.39 -6.18 13.97
CA SER A 65 -18.89 -5.78 12.65
C SER A 65 -19.11 -4.27 12.57
N ASP A 66 -19.72 -3.68 13.60
CA ASP A 66 -19.96 -2.23 13.64
C ASP A 66 -18.64 -1.43 13.68
N LEU A 67 -17.66 -1.89 14.45
CA LEU A 67 -16.33 -1.25 14.50
C LEU A 67 -15.58 -1.38 13.18
N TRP A 68 -15.70 -2.53 12.54
CA TRP A 68 -15.13 -2.79 11.21
C TRP A 68 -15.72 -1.86 10.16
N ASP A 69 -17.05 -1.77 10.09
CA ASP A 69 -17.76 -0.96 9.10
C ASP A 69 -17.52 0.54 9.32
N GLN A 70 -17.50 1.01 10.58
CA GLN A 70 -17.10 2.40 10.90
C GLN A 70 -15.68 2.71 10.43
N SER A 71 -14.74 1.79 10.64
CA SER A 71 -13.36 1.96 10.21
C SER A 71 -13.23 1.96 8.69
N ARG A 72 -13.97 1.08 8.00
CA ARG A 72 -14.02 1.05 6.53
C ARG A 72 -14.58 2.35 5.96
N ALA A 73 -15.70 2.83 6.50
CA ALA A 73 -16.31 4.08 6.08
C ALA A 73 -15.36 5.27 6.24
N ALA A 74 -14.68 5.39 7.39
CA ALA A 74 -13.70 6.45 7.62
C ALA A 74 -12.51 6.41 6.66
N VAL A 75 -12.05 5.21 6.30
CA VAL A 75 -10.97 5.04 5.31
C VAL A 75 -11.48 5.31 3.89
N ALA A 76 -12.68 4.89 3.56
CA ALA A 76 -13.31 5.18 2.27
C ALA A 76 -13.44 6.70 2.04
N ASP A 77 -13.90 7.44 3.07
CA ASP A 77 -13.94 8.91 3.03
C ASP A 77 -12.55 9.52 2.82
N MET A 78 -11.53 9.05 3.56
CA MET A 78 -10.18 9.56 3.45
C MET A 78 -9.56 9.35 2.06
N LEU A 79 -9.92 8.26 1.38
CA LEU A 79 -9.38 7.87 0.07
C LEU A 79 -10.33 8.23 -1.08
N ASN A 80 -11.49 8.81 -0.82
CA ASN A 80 -12.59 8.95 -1.78
C ASN A 80 -12.83 7.65 -2.55
N ALA A 81 -12.95 6.54 -1.83
CA ALA A 81 -13.06 5.20 -2.38
C ALA A 81 -14.47 4.63 -2.18
N ASP A 82 -14.84 3.68 -3.04
CA ASP A 82 -16.00 2.85 -2.77
C ASP A 82 -15.72 1.94 -1.57
N VAL A 83 -16.58 2.01 -0.56
CA VAL A 83 -16.46 1.23 0.67
C VAL A 83 -16.61 -0.28 0.42
N ASP A 84 -17.39 -0.68 -0.58
CA ASP A 84 -17.60 -2.10 -0.90
C ASP A 84 -16.37 -2.74 -1.54
N GLY A 85 -15.56 -1.94 -2.26
CA GLY A 85 -14.28 -2.36 -2.79
C GLY A 85 -13.13 -2.39 -1.77
N LEU A 86 -13.37 -1.93 -0.52
CA LEU A 86 -12.31 -1.70 0.47
C LEU A 86 -12.28 -2.79 1.55
N THR A 87 -11.08 -3.32 1.82
CA THR A 87 -10.83 -4.21 2.97
C THR A 87 -9.51 -3.86 3.66
N PHE A 88 -9.32 -4.38 4.89
CA PHE A 88 -8.06 -4.24 5.61
C PHE A 88 -7.14 -5.43 5.40
N VAL A 89 -5.84 -5.14 5.28
CA VAL A 89 -4.75 -6.11 5.23
C VAL A 89 -3.67 -5.71 6.24
N SER A 90 -2.74 -6.59 6.57
CA SER A 90 -1.71 -6.28 7.56
C SER A 90 -0.65 -5.29 7.05
N ASN A 91 -0.40 -5.28 5.74
CA ASN A 91 0.53 -4.35 5.08
C ASN A 91 0.28 -4.35 3.56
N ALA A 92 0.83 -3.35 2.85
CA ALA A 92 0.69 -3.24 1.40
C ALA A 92 1.28 -4.45 0.66
N THR A 93 2.37 -5.03 1.12
CA THR A 93 2.97 -6.24 0.53
C THR A 93 1.99 -7.42 0.56
N GLN A 94 1.20 -7.58 1.63
CA GLN A 94 0.12 -8.55 1.66
C GLN A 94 -0.96 -8.23 0.62
N GLY A 95 -1.34 -6.96 0.50
CA GLY A 95 -2.29 -6.51 -0.53
C GLY A 95 -1.80 -6.84 -1.93
N VAL A 96 -0.56 -6.51 -2.28
CA VAL A 96 0.09 -6.87 -3.55
C VAL A 96 0.06 -8.38 -3.78
N ASN A 97 0.48 -9.18 -2.79
CA ASN A 97 0.45 -10.64 -2.89
C ASN A 97 -0.97 -11.19 -3.07
N THR A 98 -1.97 -10.61 -2.40
CA THR A 98 -3.37 -11.02 -2.54
C THR A 98 -3.82 -10.84 -3.97
N VAL A 99 -3.59 -9.67 -4.57
CA VAL A 99 -3.93 -9.40 -5.97
C VAL A 99 -3.18 -10.35 -6.91
N LEU A 100 -1.86 -10.37 -6.85
CA LEU A 100 -1.03 -11.16 -7.78
C LEU A 100 -1.39 -12.67 -7.77
N ARG A 101 -1.69 -13.22 -6.59
CA ARG A 101 -2.07 -14.63 -6.45
C ARG A 101 -3.51 -14.94 -6.87
N SER A 102 -4.33 -13.92 -7.04
CA SER A 102 -5.72 -14.04 -7.50
C SER A 102 -5.87 -13.85 -9.01
N LEU A 103 -4.79 -13.45 -9.71
CA LEU A 103 -4.81 -13.30 -11.16
C LEU A 103 -4.85 -14.66 -11.87
N ASP A 104 -5.65 -14.74 -12.93
CA ASP A 104 -5.68 -15.89 -13.85
C ASP A 104 -4.69 -15.66 -15.01
N LEU A 105 -3.40 -15.69 -14.68
CA LEU A 105 -2.32 -15.48 -15.64
C LEU A 105 -2.16 -16.69 -16.58
N LYS A 106 -1.88 -16.38 -17.84
CA LYS A 106 -1.60 -17.35 -18.90
C LYS A 106 -0.13 -17.32 -19.30
N PRO A 107 0.39 -18.41 -19.85
CA PRO A 107 1.74 -18.42 -20.39
C PRO A 107 1.94 -17.33 -21.45
N GLY A 108 2.95 -16.50 -21.25
CA GLY A 108 3.27 -15.37 -22.12
C GLY A 108 2.65 -14.05 -21.74
N ASP A 109 1.73 -14.00 -20.78
CA ASP A 109 1.27 -12.73 -20.19
C ASP A 109 2.45 -11.96 -19.59
N GLU A 110 2.33 -10.64 -19.55
CA GLU A 110 3.40 -9.76 -19.07
C GLU A 110 2.89 -8.87 -17.93
N ILE A 111 3.72 -8.73 -16.88
CA ILE A 111 3.49 -7.78 -15.79
C ILE A 111 4.65 -6.78 -15.79
N ILE A 112 4.33 -5.50 -15.94
CA ILE A 112 5.31 -4.41 -15.88
C ILE A 112 5.61 -4.05 -14.42
N VAL A 113 6.91 -3.87 -14.12
CA VAL A 113 7.40 -3.41 -12.81
C VAL A 113 8.56 -2.45 -13.03
N PRO A 114 8.52 -1.20 -12.53
CA PRO A 114 9.69 -0.34 -12.48
C PRO A 114 10.78 -0.91 -11.56
N ASP A 115 12.05 -0.72 -11.91
CA ASP A 115 13.20 -1.19 -11.12
C ASP A 115 13.36 -0.48 -9.77
N HIS A 116 12.70 0.68 -9.58
CA HIS A 116 12.59 1.39 -8.31
C HIS A 116 11.47 0.86 -7.39
N SER A 117 10.72 -0.16 -7.79
CA SER A 117 9.65 -0.74 -6.97
C SER A 117 10.20 -1.45 -5.73
N TYR A 118 9.34 -1.58 -4.71
CA TYR A 118 9.72 -2.24 -3.47
C TYR A 118 10.09 -3.72 -3.71
N GLN A 119 11.30 -4.12 -3.29
CA GLN A 119 11.88 -5.43 -3.61
C GLN A 119 10.97 -6.62 -3.27
N ALA A 120 10.24 -6.55 -2.15
CA ALA A 120 9.34 -7.65 -1.77
C ALA A 120 8.12 -7.75 -2.70
N CYS A 121 7.65 -6.64 -3.27
CA CYS A 121 6.59 -6.63 -4.26
C CYS A 121 7.09 -7.13 -5.61
N TRP A 122 8.30 -6.71 -6.02
CA TRP A 122 8.96 -7.27 -7.21
C TRP A 122 9.13 -8.79 -7.10
N ASN A 123 9.67 -9.28 -5.99
CA ASN A 123 9.84 -10.73 -5.77
C ASN A 123 8.49 -11.48 -5.84
N ALA A 124 7.39 -10.84 -5.42
CA ALA A 124 6.06 -11.42 -5.53
C ALA A 124 5.60 -11.51 -6.99
N VAL A 125 5.89 -10.50 -7.83
CA VAL A 125 5.63 -10.54 -9.27
C VAL A 125 6.44 -11.66 -9.92
N ASP A 126 7.76 -11.73 -9.68
CA ASP A 126 8.63 -12.76 -10.24
C ASP A 126 8.17 -14.19 -9.88
N TYR A 127 7.76 -14.36 -8.61
CA TYR A 127 7.23 -15.64 -8.16
C TYR A 127 5.98 -16.06 -8.92
N VAL A 128 5.03 -15.13 -9.11
CA VAL A 128 3.75 -15.43 -9.75
C VAL A 128 3.94 -15.63 -11.26
N THR A 129 4.68 -14.74 -11.93
CA THR A 129 4.98 -14.87 -13.37
C THR A 129 5.71 -16.17 -13.68
N GLY A 130 6.73 -16.51 -12.89
CA GLY A 130 7.46 -17.78 -13.04
C GLY A 130 6.58 -19.01 -12.86
N ARG A 131 5.60 -18.96 -11.93
CA ARG A 131 4.67 -20.08 -11.69
C ARG A 131 3.73 -20.34 -12.85
N PHE A 132 3.28 -19.30 -13.54
CA PHE A 132 2.29 -19.39 -14.63
C PHE A 132 2.91 -19.35 -16.03
N GLY A 133 4.24 -19.25 -16.15
CA GLY A 133 4.91 -19.10 -17.44
C GLY A 133 4.67 -17.72 -18.07
N ALA A 134 4.26 -16.75 -17.27
CA ALA A 134 4.18 -15.34 -17.62
C ALA A 134 5.56 -14.67 -17.46
N LYS A 135 5.68 -13.40 -17.77
CA LYS A 135 6.94 -12.65 -17.73
C LYS A 135 6.84 -11.41 -16.86
N THR A 136 7.87 -11.16 -16.06
CA THR A 136 8.11 -9.85 -15.47
C THR A 136 8.83 -8.97 -16.49
N VAL A 137 8.24 -7.84 -16.84
CA VAL A 137 8.86 -6.82 -17.70
C VAL A 137 9.37 -5.71 -16.80
N VAL A 138 10.67 -5.68 -16.58
CA VAL A 138 11.31 -4.67 -15.73
C VAL A 138 11.60 -3.43 -16.58
N VAL A 139 11.14 -2.27 -16.10
CA VAL A 139 11.43 -0.97 -16.73
C VAL A 139 12.51 -0.26 -15.93
N ASP A 140 13.64 0.00 -16.56
CA ASP A 140 14.76 0.73 -16.00
C ASP A 140 14.45 2.23 -15.95
N ILE A 141 14.27 2.79 -14.77
CA ILE A 141 13.96 4.20 -14.53
C ILE A 141 15.25 4.91 -14.10
N PRO A 142 15.78 5.86 -14.90
CA PRO A 142 16.99 6.58 -14.55
C PRO A 142 16.91 7.26 -13.19
N PHE A 143 17.97 7.18 -12.37
CA PHE A 143 18.01 7.86 -11.08
C PHE A 143 17.88 9.38 -11.22
N ARG A 144 18.43 9.97 -12.30
CA ARG A 144 18.22 11.38 -12.66
C ARG A 144 17.14 11.47 -13.72
N LEU A 145 16.03 12.07 -13.37
CA LEU A 145 14.90 12.28 -14.25
C LEU A 145 14.89 13.71 -14.78
N ASP A 146 14.62 13.87 -16.06
CA ASP A 146 14.39 15.17 -16.70
C ASP A 146 12.98 15.70 -16.40
N GLY A 147 12.03 14.79 -16.09
CA GLY A 147 10.66 15.12 -15.76
C GLY A 147 9.78 13.88 -15.64
N PRO A 148 8.49 14.05 -15.27
CA PRO A 148 7.56 12.93 -15.16
C PRO A 148 7.27 12.25 -16.49
N GLU A 149 7.32 12.98 -17.60
CA GLU A 149 7.08 12.47 -18.95
C GLU A 149 8.06 11.36 -19.30
N GLN A 150 9.33 11.48 -18.89
CA GLN A 150 10.33 10.45 -19.13
C GLN A 150 9.94 9.11 -18.51
N VAL A 151 9.40 9.12 -17.29
CA VAL A 151 8.92 7.91 -16.62
C VAL A 151 7.71 7.32 -17.36
N ILE A 152 6.80 8.20 -17.78
CA ILE A 152 5.59 7.80 -18.51
C ILE A 152 5.98 7.14 -19.82
N ASP A 153 6.87 7.77 -20.61
CA ASP A 153 7.28 7.26 -21.89
C ASP A 153 7.96 5.89 -21.77
N LEU A 154 8.90 5.73 -20.82
CA LEU A 154 9.60 4.47 -20.58
C LEU A 154 8.62 3.32 -20.23
N ILE A 155 7.63 3.59 -19.37
CA ILE A 155 6.65 2.58 -18.99
C ILE A 155 5.71 2.28 -20.16
N MET A 156 5.24 3.29 -20.89
CA MET A 156 4.33 3.11 -22.02
C MET A 156 5.00 2.42 -23.22
N GLU A 157 6.29 2.62 -23.45
CA GLU A 157 7.09 1.91 -24.45
C GLU A 157 7.23 0.40 -24.14
N ALA A 158 7.22 0.04 -22.87
CA ALA A 158 7.29 -1.35 -22.43
C ALA A 158 5.95 -2.11 -22.57
N VAL A 159 4.83 -1.42 -22.82
CA VAL A 159 3.51 -2.03 -22.98
C VAL A 159 3.40 -2.76 -24.31
N THR A 160 3.05 -4.05 -24.27
CA THR A 160 2.76 -4.89 -25.44
C THR A 160 1.31 -5.41 -25.38
N ASP A 161 0.87 -6.10 -26.44
CA ASP A 161 -0.45 -6.76 -26.47
C ASP A 161 -0.58 -7.91 -25.44
N ARG A 162 0.50 -8.29 -24.78
CA ARG A 162 0.54 -9.31 -23.74
C ARG A 162 0.58 -8.73 -22.32
N THR A 163 0.73 -7.42 -22.20
CA THR A 163 0.76 -6.76 -20.90
C THR A 163 -0.63 -6.76 -20.27
N VAL A 164 -0.79 -7.47 -19.14
CA VAL A 164 -2.08 -7.59 -18.45
C VAL A 164 -2.15 -6.74 -17.19
N LEU A 165 -1.01 -6.44 -16.58
CA LEU A 165 -0.91 -5.67 -15.33
C LEU A 165 0.34 -4.81 -15.31
N ALA A 166 0.24 -3.64 -14.68
CA ALA A 166 1.39 -2.85 -14.27
C ALA A 166 1.34 -2.61 -12.75
N LEU A 167 2.43 -2.95 -12.04
CA LEU A 167 2.63 -2.59 -10.65
C LEU A 167 3.32 -1.23 -10.60
N ILE A 168 2.63 -0.21 -10.10
CA ILE A 168 3.11 1.17 -10.07
C ILE A 168 3.12 1.68 -8.64
N ASP A 169 4.29 2.14 -8.17
CA ASP A 169 4.40 2.80 -6.87
C ASP A 169 3.85 4.23 -6.96
N THR A 170 3.20 4.72 -5.92
CA THR A 170 2.86 6.16 -5.80
C THR A 170 4.09 6.98 -5.40
N ILE A 171 4.88 6.45 -4.47
CA ILE A 171 6.20 6.94 -4.08
C ILE A 171 7.09 5.70 -3.92
N THR A 172 8.20 5.68 -4.62
CA THR A 172 9.15 4.56 -4.60
C THR A 172 9.83 4.41 -3.24
N SER A 173 9.96 3.19 -2.75
CA SER A 173 10.57 2.92 -1.44
C SER A 173 12.08 3.20 -1.40
N PRO A 174 12.89 2.76 -2.36
CA PRO A 174 14.35 2.93 -2.29
C PRO A 174 14.81 4.36 -2.58
N THR A 175 14.07 5.13 -3.37
CA THR A 175 14.51 6.44 -3.87
C THR A 175 13.64 7.61 -3.42
N GLY A 176 12.44 7.35 -2.87
CA GLY A 176 11.51 8.40 -2.41
C GLY A 176 10.96 9.27 -3.55
N THR A 177 11.00 8.77 -4.78
CA THR A 177 10.54 9.50 -5.97
C THR A 177 9.01 9.40 -6.07
N LYS A 178 8.32 10.54 -6.16
CA LYS A 178 6.91 10.55 -6.52
C LYS A 178 6.79 10.18 -7.99
N MET A 179 6.16 9.04 -8.27
CA MET A 179 5.87 8.60 -9.63
C MET A 179 4.69 9.41 -10.22
N PRO A 180 4.60 9.58 -11.53
CA PRO A 180 3.45 10.17 -12.21
C PRO A 180 2.29 9.16 -12.30
N PHE A 181 1.92 8.60 -11.14
CA PHE A 181 1.02 7.45 -11.04
C PHE A 181 -0.40 7.78 -11.51
N GLU A 182 -0.83 9.03 -11.37
CA GLU A 182 -2.15 9.47 -11.82
C GLU A 182 -2.28 9.32 -13.34
N GLU A 183 -1.33 9.85 -14.08
CA GLU A 183 -1.32 9.78 -15.55
C GLU A 183 -1.00 8.38 -16.05
N LEU A 184 -0.06 7.68 -15.41
CA LEU A 184 0.23 6.28 -15.73
C LEU A 184 -0.99 5.38 -15.56
N THR A 185 -1.76 5.56 -14.48
CA THR A 185 -3.00 4.80 -14.27
C THR A 185 -3.98 5.01 -15.42
N GLN A 186 -4.18 6.26 -15.83
CA GLN A 186 -5.07 6.58 -16.93
C GLN A 186 -4.59 5.95 -18.24
N ARG A 187 -3.34 6.23 -18.66
CA ARG A 187 -2.80 5.79 -19.96
C ARG A 187 -2.71 4.27 -20.09
N LEU A 188 -2.33 3.58 -19.01
CA LEU A 188 -2.28 2.11 -18.98
C LEU A 188 -3.68 1.50 -19.15
N GLN A 189 -4.67 2.04 -18.42
CA GLN A 189 -6.05 1.56 -18.53
C GLN A 189 -6.67 1.86 -19.91
N GLU A 190 -6.34 2.98 -20.55
CA GLU A 190 -6.73 3.28 -21.94
C GLU A 190 -6.14 2.25 -22.94
N ARG A 191 -5.02 1.60 -22.59
CA ARG A 191 -4.41 0.49 -23.35
C ARG A 191 -4.93 -0.89 -22.94
N GLY A 192 -5.91 -0.96 -22.01
CA GLY A 192 -6.46 -2.21 -21.51
C GLY A 192 -5.58 -2.94 -20.50
N VAL A 193 -4.56 -2.26 -19.94
CA VAL A 193 -3.68 -2.80 -18.91
C VAL A 193 -4.22 -2.44 -17.53
N ASP A 194 -4.48 -3.42 -16.69
CA ASP A 194 -4.87 -3.18 -15.30
C ASP A 194 -3.70 -2.59 -14.50
N VAL A 195 -4.03 -1.72 -13.54
CA VAL A 195 -3.03 -1.09 -12.67
C VAL A 195 -3.22 -1.54 -11.23
N LEU A 196 -2.15 -2.08 -10.65
CA LEU A 196 -2.01 -2.29 -9.21
C LEU A 196 -1.16 -1.16 -8.65
N LEU A 197 -1.79 -0.21 -7.96
CA LEU A 197 -1.08 0.87 -7.27
C LEU A 197 -0.52 0.37 -5.94
N ASP A 198 0.80 0.38 -5.80
CA ASP A 198 1.46 0.29 -4.50
C ASP A 198 1.54 1.69 -3.88
N ALA A 199 0.55 1.99 -3.06
CA ALA A 199 0.47 3.22 -2.30
C ALA A 199 1.02 3.06 -0.88
N ALA A 200 2.03 2.18 -0.67
CA ALA A 200 2.61 1.98 0.67
C ALA A 200 3.05 3.28 1.34
N HIS A 201 3.49 4.25 0.55
CA HIS A 201 3.89 5.59 1.00
C HIS A 201 2.88 6.69 0.67
N GLY A 202 1.72 6.34 0.10
CA GLY A 202 0.71 7.31 -0.34
C GLY A 202 -0.08 7.95 0.80
N PRO A 203 -0.84 7.15 1.61
CA PRO A 203 -1.70 7.69 2.66
C PRO A 203 -0.91 8.53 3.67
N GLY A 204 -1.41 9.74 3.95
CA GLY A 204 -0.77 10.68 4.87
C GLY A 204 0.28 11.62 4.25
N ILE A 205 0.76 11.34 3.03
CA ILE A 205 1.67 12.22 2.26
C ILE A 205 0.99 12.78 1.01
N LEU A 206 0.28 11.93 0.29
CA LEU A 206 -0.38 12.29 -0.96
C LEU A 206 -1.89 12.32 -0.77
N PRO A 207 -2.59 13.25 -1.42
CA PRO A 207 -4.02 13.14 -1.61
C PRO A 207 -4.29 11.97 -2.58
N LEU A 208 -4.84 10.87 -2.06
CA LEU A 208 -5.27 9.74 -2.88
C LEU A 208 -6.78 9.86 -3.09
N ASP A 209 -7.19 9.97 -4.34
CA ASP A 209 -8.59 10.02 -4.77
C ASP A 209 -8.86 8.80 -5.63
N LEU A 210 -9.23 7.69 -4.99
CA LEU A 210 -9.44 6.42 -5.68
C LEU A 210 -10.70 6.43 -6.54
N GLY A 211 -11.70 7.23 -6.20
CA GLY A 211 -12.89 7.40 -7.04
C GLY A 211 -12.57 8.05 -8.38
N ARG A 212 -11.65 9.03 -8.40
CA ARG A 212 -11.18 9.68 -9.63
C ARG A 212 -10.15 8.84 -10.38
N LEU A 213 -9.17 8.27 -9.68
CA LEU A 213 -8.10 7.47 -10.29
C LEU A 213 -8.62 6.14 -10.86
N ASN A 214 -9.57 5.55 -10.17
CA ASN A 214 -10.21 4.28 -10.49
C ASN A 214 -9.22 3.17 -10.94
N PRO A 215 -8.13 2.92 -10.20
CA PRO A 215 -7.21 1.83 -10.53
C PRO A 215 -7.91 0.49 -10.37
N ALA A 216 -7.45 -0.54 -11.09
CA ALA A 216 -7.96 -1.90 -10.91
C ALA A 216 -7.79 -2.36 -9.46
N TYR A 217 -6.62 -2.08 -8.89
CA TYR A 217 -6.26 -2.41 -7.51
C TYR A 217 -5.43 -1.30 -6.90
N CYS A 218 -5.63 -1.05 -5.60
CA CYS A 218 -4.76 -0.16 -4.82
C CYS A 218 -4.55 -0.72 -3.42
N THR A 219 -3.33 -0.68 -2.93
CA THR A 219 -3.01 -1.07 -1.55
C THR A 219 -2.04 -0.07 -0.93
N GLY A 220 -2.18 0.20 0.36
CA GLY A 220 -1.32 1.17 1.03
C GLY A 220 -1.28 0.99 2.54
N ASN A 221 -0.23 1.53 3.17
CA ASN A 221 -0.01 1.38 4.59
C ASN A 221 -0.55 2.57 5.39
N PHE A 222 -1.27 2.28 6.48
CA PHE A 222 -1.61 3.30 7.48
C PHE A 222 -0.56 3.39 8.59
N HIS A 223 0.17 2.30 8.87
CA HIS A 223 1.19 2.26 9.91
C HIS A 223 2.51 2.95 9.54
N LYS A 224 2.54 3.70 8.43
CA LYS A 224 3.67 4.57 8.03
C LYS A 224 3.31 6.02 8.35
N TRP A 225 2.82 6.76 7.36
CA TRP A 225 2.64 8.21 7.46
C TRP A 225 1.29 8.64 8.08
N VAL A 226 0.28 7.77 8.09
CA VAL A 226 -0.97 7.97 8.85
C VAL A 226 -0.75 7.66 10.34
N CYS A 227 0.41 7.11 10.70
CA CYS A 227 0.79 6.84 12.09
C CYS A 227 -0.14 5.86 12.83
N SER A 228 -0.86 5.00 12.13
CA SER A 228 -1.68 3.94 12.75
C SER A 228 -0.81 2.86 13.41
N PRO A 229 -1.36 2.03 14.29
CA PRO A 229 -0.65 0.88 14.84
C PRO A 229 -0.13 -0.06 13.74
N LYS A 230 0.98 -0.77 14.03
CA LYS A 230 1.58 -1.73 13.10
C LYS A 230 0.59 -2.84 12.75
N GLY A 231 0.65 -3.32 11.50
CA GLY A 231 -0.30 -4.29 10.98
C GLY A 231 -1.59 -3.64 10.45
N SER A 232 -1.53 -2.37 10.03
CA SER A 232 -2.66 -1.61 9.51
C SER A 232 -2.38 -1.11 8.10
N ALA A 233 -3.15 -1.61 7.14
CA ALA A 233 -3.09 -1.28 5.72
C ALA A 233 -4.44 -1.55 5.06
N PHE A 234 -4.63 -1.11 3.82
CA PHE A 234 -5.83 -1.39 3.05
C PHE A 234 -5.51 -2.08 1.74
N LEU A 235 -6.51 -2.76 1.20
CA LEU A 235 -6.62 -3.19 -0.19
C LEU A 235 -7.95 -2.68 -0.72
N HIS A 236 -7.92 -1.99 -1.85
CA HIS A 236 -9.08 -1.57 -2.62
C HIS A 236 -9.08 -2.27 -3.98
N ILE A 237 -10.22 -2.78 -4.37
CA ILE A 237 -10.47 -3.47 -5.64
C ILE A 237 -11.63 -2.76 -6.32
N ARG A 238 -11.47 -2.39 -7.58
CA ARG A 238 -12.52 -1.77 -8.39
C ARG A 238 -13.74 -2.70 -8.50
N ASP A 239 -14.94 -2.15 -8.38
CA ASP A 239 -16.21 -2.91 -8.30
C ASP A 239 -16.35 -4.01 -9.38
N CYS A 240 -16.07 -3.70 -10.63
CA CYS A 240 -16.20 -4.70 -11.72
C CYS A 240 -15.29 -5.93 -11.57
N LEU A 241 -14.27 -5.88 -10.70
CA LEU A 241 -13.33 -6.98 -10.45
C LEU A 241 -13.67 -7.78 -9.19
N LEU A 242 -14.54 -7.27 -8.32
CA LEU A 242 -14.95 -7.97 -7.10
C LEU A 242 -15.63 -9.30 -7.37
N TYR A 243 -16.37 -9.39 -8.47
CA TYR A 243 -17.14 -10.58 -8.85
C TYR A 243 -16.37 -11.56 -9.74
N THR A 244 -15.18 -11.21 -10.21
CA THR A 244 -14.35 -12.06 -11.06
C THR A 244 -13.25 -12.78 -10.27
N SER A 245 -12.94 -12.32 -9.06
CA SER A 245 -11.98 -12.98 -8.17
C SER A 245 -12.70 -14.04 -7.32
N PRO A 246 -12.25 -15.32 -7.32
CA PRO A 246 -12.87 -16.34 -6.50
C PRO A 246 -12.76 -15.97 -5.02
N SER A 247 -13.91 -15.76 -4.36
CA SER A 247 -13.96 -15.49 -2.94
C SER A 247 -13.59 -16.75 -2.15
N PRO A 248 -12.78 -16.65 -1.08
CA PRO A 248 -12.57 -17.76 -0.15
C PRO A 248 -13.88 -18.31 0.46
N ARG A 249 -14.96 -17.53 0.42
CA ARG A 249 -16.30 -17.96 0.89
C ARG A 249 -17.03 -18.85 -0.13
N ASP A 250 -16.72 -18.74 -1.43
CA ASP A 250 -17.42 -19.51 -2.46
C ASP A 250 -17.12 -21.03 -2.36
N GLY A 251 -15.97 -21.39 -1.78
CA GLY A 251 -15.61 -22.79 -1.50
C GLY A 251 -16.20 -23.37 -0.22
N LEU A 252 -16.78 -22.57 0.68
CA LEU A 252 -17.33 -23.02 1.96
C LEU A 252 -18.86 -23.19 1.95
N LEU A 253 -19.55 -22.60 0.97
CA LEU A 253 -21.02 -22.68 0.85
C LEU A 253 -21.47 -23.86 -0.03
N SER A 254 -20.56 -24.65 -0.59
CA SER A 254 -20.87 -25.82 -1.44
C SER A 254 -20.67 -27.17 -0.73
N ARG A 255 -20.67 -27.20 0.61
CA ARG A 255 -20.67 -28.45 1.39
C ARG A 255 -21.78 -28.47 2.42
#